data_1d603eae6c7f7ffb3097622bccef387e
#
_entry.id   1d603eae6c7f7ffb3097622bccef387e
#
_cell.length_a   1.000
_cell.length_b   1.000
_cell.length_c   1.000
_cell.angle_alpha   90.00
_cell.angle_beta   90.00
_cell.angle_gamma   90.00
#
_symmetry.space_group_name_H-M   'P 1'
#
loop_
_entity.id
_entity.type
_entity.pdbx_description
1 polymer ?
#
loop_
_entity_poly.entity_id
_entity_poly.type
_entity_poly.pdbx_seq_one_letter_code
_entity_poly.pdbx_strand_id
1 'polypeptide(L)'
;AKGFTGLMLDTLDTPPYLEQLDPVGKRGMGEAAVDLVRAIRRSYPEMLVILNRGYALLPNLIDSVDGVIAESLLTTRENNGTGCCKWNEPSDVALQLSLLAPASSRRIRVPIMSLDYWDPDDVKTMTEIYSRQRPLGHHPYVATSVLDGIIPEPHL
;
A
#
# COMPACT_ATOMS: atom_id res chain seq x y z
N ALA A 1 -15.33 -4.80 24.28
CA ALA A 1 -14.71 -4.36 23.02
C ALA A 1 -13.41 -3.63 23.34
N LYS A 2 -12.33 -3.88 22.58
CA LYS A 2 -11.01 -3.25 22.80
C LYS A 2 -10.88 -1.85 22.17
N GLY A 3 -11.99 -1.29 21.62
CA GLY A 3 -12.02 0.08 21.07
C GLY A 3 -11.43 0.25 19.65
N PHE A 4 -11.08 -0.84 18.96
CA PHE A 4 -10.64 -0.76 17.56
C PHE A 4 -11.82 -0.45 16.65
N THR A 5 -11.61 0.49 15.73
CA THR A 5 -12.61 0.94 14.72
C THR A 5 -12.28 0.49 13.30
N GLY A 6 -11.13 -0.17 13.10
CA GLY A 6 -10.70 -0.67 11.80
C GLY A 6 -9.59 -1.69 11.89
N LEU A 7 -9.27 -2.26 10.75
CA LEU A 7 -8.22 -3.25 10.54
C LEU A 7 -7.34 -2.79 9.37
N MET A 8 -6.03 -2.91 9.53
CA MET A 8 -5.08 -2.88 8.42
C MET A 8 -4.68 -4.33 8.12
N LEU A 9 -4.90 -4.76 6.90
CA LEU A 9 -4.58 -6.09 6.42
C LEU A 9 -3.28 -6.03 5.64
N ASP A 10 -2.26 -6.61 6.22
CA ASP A 10 -0.92 -6.63 5.64
C ASP A 10 -0.64 -7.94 4.90
N THR A 11 0.39 -7.94 4.06
CA THR A 11 0.94 -9.13 3.38
C THR A 11 -0.03 -9.83 2.40
N LEU A 12 -1.06 -9.12 1.93
CA LEU A 12 -2.06 -9.67 1.00
C LEU A 12 -1.58 -9.76 -0.46
N ASP A 13 -0.38 -9.34 -0.77
CA ASP A 13 0.31 -9.62 -2.03
C ASP A 13 0.92 -11.03 -2.07
N THR A 14 1.16 -11.66 -0.91
CA THR A 14 1.72 -13.01 -0.79
C THR A 14 0.85 -14.11 -1.40
N PRO A 15 -0.47 -14.20 -1.16
CA PRO A 15 -1.30 -15.26 -1.73
C PRO A 15 -1.27 -15.33 -3.27
N PRO A 16 -1.51 -14.24 -4.04
CA PRO A 16 -1.42 -14.29 -5.49
C PRO A 16 0.02 -14.53 -5.99
N TYR A 17 1.03 -14.05 -5.27
CA TYR A 17 2.43 -14.32 -5.60
C TYR A 17 2.78 -15.79 -5.46
N LEU A 18 2.40 -16.45 -4.38
CA LEU A 18 2.62 -17.88 -4.18
C LEU A 18 1.87 -18.73 -5.21
N GLU A 19 0.65 -18.35 -5.58
CA GLU A 19 -0.11 -19.02 -6.65
C GLU A 19 0.60 -18.87 -7.99
N GLN A 20 1.19 -17.72 -8.29
CA GLN A 20 1.98 -17.52 -9.50
C GLN A 20 3.26 -18.39 -9.53
N LEU A 21 3.92 -18.58 -8.39
CA LEU A 21 5.11 -19.42 -8.28
C LEU A 21 4.81 -20.92 -8.40
N ASP A 22 3.67 -21.36 -7.87
CA ASP A 22 3.23 -22.75 -7.90
C ASP A 22 1.72 -22.82 -8.22
N PRO A 23 1.35 -22.69 -9.52
CA PRO A 23 -0.06 -22.64 -9.94
C PRO A 23 -0.86 -23.92 -9.68
N VAL A 24 -0.18 -25.01 -9.40
CA VAL A 24 -0.82 -26.32 -9.10
C VAL A 24 -0.96 -26.48 -7.58
N GLY A 25 0.14 -26.39 -6.85
CA GLY A 25 0.15 -26.64 -5.40
C GLY A 25 -0.45 -25.51 -4.56
N LYS A 26 -0.53 -24.28 -5.12
CA LYS A 26 -1.05 -23.09 -4.45
C LYS A 26 -2.30 -22.51 -5.13
N ARG A 27 -2.96 -23.32 -5.94
CA ARG A 27 -4.15 -22.93 -6.68
C ARG A 27 -5.25 -22.39 -5.75
N GLY A 28 -5.82 -21.23 -6.10
CA GLY A 28 -6.93 -20.61 -5.39
C GLY A 28 -6.52 -19.78 -4.18
N MET A 29 -5.22 -19.58 -3.91
CA MET A 29 -4.77 -18.74 -2.78
C MET A 29 -5.20 -17.28 -2.95
N GLY A 30 -5.17 -16.74 -4.17
CA GLY A 30 -5.65 -15.38 -4.44
C GLY A 30 -7.14 -15.25 -4.18
N GLU A 31 -7.94 -16.22 -4.61
CA GLU A 31 -9.38 -16.25 -4.36
C GLU A 31 -9.70 -16.40 -2.86
N ALA A 32 -8.99 -17.27 -2.14
CA ALA A 32 -9.13 -17.43 -0.71
C ALA A 32 -8.81 -16.14 0.07
N ALA A 33 -7.82 -15.36 -0.38
CA ALA A 33 -7.52 -14.05 0.20
C ALA A 33 -8.66 -13.05 -0.04
N VAL A 34 -9.25 -13.03 -1.23
CA VAL A 34 -10.45 -12.22 -1.52
C VAL A 34 -11.62 -12.62 -0.61
N ASP A 35 -11.87 -13.91 -0.46
CA ASP A 35 -12.97 -14.42 0.37
C ASP A 35 -12.76 -14.09 1.85
N LEU A 36 -11.53 -14.13 2.34
CA LEU A 36 -11.18 -13.70 3.70
C LEU A 36 -11.55 -12.23 3.92
N VAL A 37 -11.13 -11.33 3.05
CA VAL A 37 -11.43 -9.89 3.19
C VAL A 37 -12.93 -9.64 3.12
N ARG A 38 -13.64 -10.29 2.20
CA ARG A 38 -15.09 -10.20 2.10
C ARG A 38 -15.80 -10.76 3.34
N ALA A 39 -15.28 -11.83 3.94
CA ALA A 39 -15.81 -12.38 5.19
C ALA A 39 -15.63 -11.41 6.35
N ILE A 40 -14.47 -10.74 6.45
CA ILE A 40 -14.21 -9.68 7.42
C ILE A 40 -15.23 -8.55 7.25
N ARG A 41 -15.43 -8.05 6.03
CA ARG A 41 -16.40 -6.98 5.75
C ARG A 41 -17.82 -7.38 6.13
N ARG A 42 -18.24 -8.61 5.81
CA ARG A 42 -19.58 -9.11 6.20
C ARG A 42 -19.76 -9.23 7.71
N SER A 43 -18.72 -9.68 8.41
CA SER A 43 -18.78 -9.88 9.87
C SER A 43 -18.69 -8.57 10.65
N TYR A 44 -18.05 -7.54 10.06
CA TYR A 44 -17.79 -6.25 10.70
C TYR A 44 -18.06 -5.11 9.72
N PRO A 45 -19.34 -4.87 9.36
CA PRO A 45 -19.70 -3.91 8.30
C PRO A 45 -19.29 -2.47 8.60
N GLU A 46 -19.24 -2.10 9.89
CA GLU A 46 -18.90 -0.74 10.35
C GLU A 46 -17.39 -0.50 10.56
N MET A 47 -16.57 -1.55 10.49
CA MET A 47 -15.13 -1.40 10.67
C MET A 47 -14.46 -0.92 9.39
N LEU A 48 -13.51 0.00 9.51
CA LEU A 48 -12.63 0.35 8.41
C LEU A 48 -11.73 -0.84 8.05
N VAL A 49 -11.61 -1.14 6.76
CA VAL A 49 -10.74 -2.17 6.22
C VAL A 49 -9.76 -1.51 5.27
N ILE A 50 -8.49 -1.49 5.63
CA ILE A 50 -7.41 -0.90 4.86
C ILE A 50 -6.47 -2.02 4.43
N LEU A 51 -6.12 -2.07 3.14
CA LEU A 51 -5.10 -3.00 2.65
C LEU A 51 -3.74 -2.33 2.66
N ASN A 52 -2.70 -3.01 3.13
CA ASN A 52 -1.33 -2.67 2.80
C ASN A 52 -0.91 -3.47 1.55
N ARG A 53 -0.67 -2.76 0.43
CA ARG A 53 -0.42 -3.37 -0.89
C ARG A 53 -1.56 -4.30 -1.33
N GLY A 54 -1.27 -5.54 -1.75
CA GLY A 54 -2.31 -6.49 -2.20
C GLY A 54 -3.05 -6.04 -3.48
N TYR A 55 -2.41 -5.25 -4.34
CA TYR A 55 -3.04 -4.58 -5.49
C TYR A 55 -3.68 -5.54 -6.48
N ALA A 56 -3.11 -6.74 -6.66
CA ALA A 56 -3.67 -7.75 -7.56
C ALA A 56 -5.09 -8.19 -7.15
N LEU A 57 -5.46 -8.02 -5.88
CA LEU A 57 -6.78 -8.37 -5.35
C LEU A 57 -7.80 -7.23 -5.48
N LEU A 58 -7.36 -5.99 -5.71
CA LEU A 58 -8.22 -4.79 -5.73
C LEU A 58 -9.42 -4.89 -6.68
N PRO A 59 -9.29 -5.42 -7.92
CA PRO A 59 -10.45 -5.55 -8.81
C PRO A 59 -11.63 -6.31 -8.19
N ASN A 60 -11.33 -7.26 -7.28
CA ASN A 60 -12.32 -8.09 -6.60
C ASN A 60 -12.70 -7.58 -5.20
N LEU A 61 -11.98 -6.57 -4.67
CA LEU A 61 -12.12 -6.10 -3.29
C LEU A 61 -12.54 -4.63 -3.19
N ILE A 62 -12.63 -3.91 -4.29
CA ILE A 62 -12.83 -2.46 -4.28
C ILE A 62 -14.07 -2.01 -3.50
N ASP A 63 -15.12 -2.83 -3.47
CA ASP A 63 -16.35 -2.56 -2.72
C ASP A 63 -16.31 -3.11 -1.28
N SER A 64 -15.20 -3.71 -0.86
CA SER A 64 -15.03 -4.35 0.45
C SER A 64 -13.99 -3.65 1.32
N VAL A 65 -13.30 -2.63 0.79
CA VAL A 65 -12.21 -1.92 1.46
C VAL A 65 -12.46 -0.42 1.48
N ASP A 66 -11.93 0.26 2.49
CA ASP A 66 -12.10 1.70 2.70
C ASP A 66 -10.83 2.49 2.38
N GLY A 67 -9.69 1.83 2.17
CA GLY A 67 -8.43 2.46 1.83
C GLY A 67 -7.36 1.46 1.40
N VAL A 68 -6.33 1.97 0.75
CA VAL A 68 -5.14 1.21 0.34
C VAL A 68 -3.91 1.97 0.77
N ILE A 69 -2.97 1.30 1.41
CA ILE A 69 -1.62 1.82 1.64
C ILE A 69 -0.74 1.36 0.49
N ALA A 70 -0.19 2.33 -0.23
CA ALA A 70 0.80 2.11 -1.27
C ALA A 70 2.20 2.22 -0.66
N GLU A 71 2.61 1.15 0.03
CA GLU A 71 3.92 1.08 0.66
C GLU A 71 5.01 0.88 -0.38
N SER A 72 6.08 1.66 -0.25
CA SER A 72 7.26 1.63 -1.13
C SER A 72 6.88 1.84 -2.61
N LEU A 73 6.06 2.87 -2.88
CA LEU A 73 5.64 3.16 -4.25
C LEU A 73 6.74 3.86 -5.04
N LEU A 74 7.27 4.98 -4.52
CA LEU A 74 8.34 5.74 -5.18
C LEU A 74 9.72 5.38 -4.66
N THR A 75 9.81 5.09 -3.35
CA THR A 75 11.08 4.78 -2.69
C THR A 75 10.94 3.57 -1.80
N THR A 76 12.03 2.84 -1.60
CA THR A 76 12.07 1.63 -0.77
C THR A 76 13.28 1.62 0.15
N ARG A 77 13.20 0.81 1.20
CA ARG A 77 14.34 0.56 2.10
C ARG A 77 15.42 -0.23 1.38
N GLU A 78 16.68 0.09 1.66
CA GLU A 78 17.81 -0.73 1.24
C GLU A 78 18.17 -1.76 2.31
N ASN A 79 18.19 -3.03 1.92
CA ASN A 79 18.52 -4.13 2.84
C ASN A 79 20.03 -4.42 2.92
N ASN A 80 20.88 -3.57 2.31
CA ASN A 80 22.33 -3.80 2.21
C ASN A 80 23.16 -3.20 3.36
N GLY A 81 22.50 -2.55 4.34
CA GLY A 81 23.16 -1.98 5.52
C GLY A 81 24.03 -0.74 5.28
N THR A 82 24.04 -0.18 4.06
CA THR A 82 24.89 0.95 3.69
C THR A 82 24.13 2.26 3.49
N GLY A 83 22.82 2.22 3.44
CA GLY A 83 21.97 3.39 3.25
C GLY A 83 20.56 3.19 3.81
N CYS A 84 19.81 4.29 3.94
CA CYS A 84 18.41 4.19 4.36
C CYS A 84 17.55 3.63 3.23
N CYS A 85 17.63 4.24 2.06
CA CYS A 85 16.53 4.18 1.11
C CYS A 85 17.03 4.48 -0.31
N LYS A 86 16.25 4.05 -1.30
CA LYS A 86 16.51 4.34 -2.71
C LYS A 86 15.21 4.57 -3.48
N TRP A 87 15.32 5.25 -4.61
CA TRP A 87 14.24 5.32 -5.59
C TRP A 87 13.99 3.97 -6.23
N ASN A 88 12.73 3.64 -6.42
CA ASN A 88 12.32 2.49 -7.22
C ASN A 88 12.57 2.76 -8.71
N GLU A 89 12.77 1.70 -9.46
CA GLU A 89 12.90 1.79 -10.91
C GLU A 89 11.59 2.31 -11.53
N PRO A 90 11.66 3.18 -12.56
CA PRO A 90 10.45 3.73 -13.18
C PRO A 90 9.46 2.68 -13.70
N SER A 91 9.97 1.52 -14.14
CA SER A 91 9.14 0.37 -14.56
C SER A 91 8.33 -0.21 -13.41
N ASP A 92 8.92 -0.30 -12.21
CA ASP A 92 8.25 -0.85 -11.03
C ASP A 92 7.19 0.13 -10.52
N VAL A 93 7.50 1.43 -10.52
CA VAL A 93 6.53 2.48 -10.19
C VAL A 93 5.34 2.44 -11.17
N ALA A 94 5.61 2.36 -12.48
CA ALA A 94 4.56 2.29 -13.49
C ALA A 94 3.68 1.05 -13.32
N LEU A 95 4.27 -0.11 -13.04
CA LEU A 95 3.55 -1.35 -12.75
C LEU A 95 2.65 -1.18 -11.52
N GLN A 96 3.18 -0.69 -10.40
CA GLN A 96 2.40 -0.48 -9.19
C GLN A 96 1.23 0.50 -9.41
N LEU A 97 1.46 1.60 -10.12
CA LEU A 97 0.39 2.55 -10.48
C LEU A 97 -0.68 1.92 -11.36
N SER A 98 -0.31 1.05 -12.30
CA SER A 98 -1.29 0.32 -13.13
C SER A 98 -2.16 -0.62 -12.30
N LEU A 99 -1.59 -1.28 -11.30
CA LEU A 99 -2.31 -2.16 -10.38
C LEU A 99 -3.20 -1.38 -9.39
N LEU A 100 -2.84 -0.13 -9.06
CA LEU A 100 -3.64 0.76 -8.23
C LEU A 100 -4.80 1.45 -8.98
N ALA A 101 -4.80 1.41 -10.31
CA ALA A 101 -5.81 2.08 -11.13
C ALA A 101 -7.28 1.73 -10.76
N PRO A 102 -7.63 0.49 -10.33
CA PRO A 102 -8.98 0.19 -9.86
C PRO A 102 -9.44 1.06 -8.68
N ALA A 103 -8.53 1.43 -7.77
CA ALA A 103 -8.84 2.31 -6.64
C ALA A 103 -9.08 3.76 -7.06
N SER A 104 -8.40 4.23 -8.13
CA SER A 104 -8.46 5.62 -8.61
C SER A 104 -9.58 5.89 -9.61
N SER A 105 -10.06 4.87 -10.34
CA SER A 105 -10.84 5.02 -11.57
C SER A 105 -12.37 5.00 -11.39
N ARG A 106 -12.89 4.85 -10.17
CA ARG A 106 -14.32 4.66 -9.93
C ARG A 106 -15.05 5.86 -9.35
N ARG A 107 -16.39 5.83 -9.45
CA ARG A 107 -17.34 6.77 -8.81
C ARG A 107 -17.13 6.88 -7.30
N ILE A 108 -16.72 5.79 -6.66
CA ILE A 108 -16.33 5.75 -5.26
C ILE A 108 -14.80 5.59 -5.28
N ARG A 109 -14.08 6.67 -5.04
CA ARG A 109 -12.63 6.62 -4.90
C ARG A 109 -12.29 5.99 -3.57
N VAL A 110 -11.56 4.88 -3.61
CA VAL A 110 -10.90 4.34 -2.42
C VAL A 110 -9.63 5.17 -2.20
N PRO A 111 -9.46 5.84 -1.04
CA PRO A 111 -8.28 6.62 -0.74
C PRO A 111 -7.00 5.78 -0.86
N ILE A 112 -5.99 6.34 -1.52
CA ILE A 112 -4.65 5.76 -1.59
C ILE A 112 -3.74 6.58 -0.69
N MET A 113 -3.23 5.95 0.36
CA MET A 113 -2.24 6.50 1.29
C MET A 113 -0.88 5.97 0.86
N SER A 114 -0.01 6.82 0.30
CA SER A 114 1.34 6.35 -0.03
C SER A 114 2.27 6.44 1.18
N LEU A 115 2.98 5.37 1.44
CA LEU A 115 4.01 5.26 2.46
C LEU A 115 5.35 4.99 1.78
N ASP A 116 6.17 6.02 1.70
CA ASP A 116 7.53 5.95 1.17
C ASP A 116 8.55 6.09 2.30
N TYR A 117 9.80 5.73 2.06
CA TYR A 117 10.86 5.75 3.07
C TYR A 117 12.00 6.64 2.62
N TRP A 118 12.44 7.56 3.50
CA TRP A 118 13.60 8.40 3.23
C TRP A 118 14.26 8.89 4.53
N ASP A 119 15.46 9.43 4.39
CA ASP A 119 16.17 10.10 5.47
C ASP A 119 15.46 11.44 5.78
N PRO A 120 14.98 11.66 7.02
CA PRO A 120 14.28 12.91 7.38
C PRO A 120 15.16 14.16 7.28
N ASP A 121 16.48 14.03 7.32
CA ASP A 121 17.40 15.15 7.18
C ASP A 121 17.59 15.60 5.71
N ASP A 122 17.23 14.74 4.73
CA ASP A 122 17.18 15.10 3.31
C ASP A 122 15.82 15.71 2.94
N VAL A 123 15.60 16.93 3.42
CA VAL A 123 14.36 17.72 3.18
C VAL A 123 14.04 17.85 1.69
N LYS A 124 15.07 17.98 0.84
CA LYS A 124 14.90 18.14 -0.61
C LYS A 124 14.23 16.91 -1.23
N THR A 125 14.76 15.74 -0.97
CA THR A 125 14.21 14.49 -1.51
C THR A 125 12.85 14.17 -0.89
N MET A 126 12.66 14.39 0.41
CA MET A 126 11.34 14.26 1.02
C MET A 126 10.30 15.14 0.32
N THR A 127 10.60 16.42 0.11
CA THR A 127 9.72 17.33 -0.63
C THR A 127 9.41 16.84 -2.04
N GLU A 128 10.40 16.28 -2.73
CA GLU A 128 10.21 15.68 -4.06
C GLU A 128 9.24 14.50 -4.01
N ILE A 129 9.35 13.60 -3.03
CA ILE A 129 8.42 12.46 -2.86
C ILE A 129 6.99 12.97 -2.68
N TYR A 130 6.75 13.92 -1.77
CA TYR A 130 5.44 14.53 -1.57
C TYR A 130 4.89 15.17 -2.85
N SER A 131 5.74 15.92 -3.57
CA SER A 131 5.35 16.62 -4.81
C SER A 131 5.00 15.67 -5.95
N ARG A 132 5.58 14.48 -6.01
CA ARG A 132 5.28 13.45 -7.01
C ARG A 132 4.00 12.68 -6.68
N GLN A 133 3.69 12.45 -5.40
CA GLN A 133 2.53 11.66 -4.97
C GLN A 133 1.21 12.45 -5.03
N ARG A 134 1.21 13.73 -4.66
CA ARG A 134 -0.01 14.56 -4.61
C ARG A 134 -0.74 14.73 -5.93
N PRO A 135 -0.08 15.00 -7.06
CA PRO A 135 -0.75 15.10 -8.36
C PRO A 135 -1.44 13.80 -8.80
N LEU A 136 -1.03 12.65 -8.25
CA LEU A 136 -1.69 11.36 -8.47
C LEU A 136 -2.98 11.21 -7.64
N GLY A 137 -3.27 12.16 -6.76
CA GLY A 137 -4.41 12.11 -5.84
C GLY A 137 -4.17 11.23 -4.63
N HIS A 138 -2.92 10.93 -4.31
CA HIS A 138 -2.55 10.17 -3.13
C HIS A 138 -2.44 11.05 -1.88
N HIS A 139 -2.56 10.42 -0.70
CA HIS A 139 -2.29 11.00 0.61
C HIS A 139 -0.90 10.53 1.07
N PRO A 140 0.17 11.29 0.77
CA PRO A 140 1.53 10.85 1.00
C PRO A 140 1.97 10.97 2.46
N TYR A 141 2.79 10.02 2.89
CA TYR A 141 3.59 10.07 4.10
C TYR A 141 4.98 9.49 3.81
N VAL A 142 6.02 10.18 4.29
CA VAL A 142 7.41 9.72 4.21
C VAL A 142 7.91 9.41 5.61
N ALA A 143 8.32 8.18 5.84
CA ALA A 143 8.78 7.67 7.12
C ALA A 143 10.28 7.40 7.13
N THR A 144 10.85 7.21 8.33
CA THR A 144 12.16 6.58 8.49
C THR A 144 12.11 5.10 8.08
N SER A 145 13.24 4.53 7.71
CA SER A 145 13.34 3.10 7.35
C SER A 145 12.96 2.15 8.49
N VAL A 146 13.02 2.61 9.74
CA VAL A 146 12.76 1.81 10.94
C VAL A 146 11.39 2.07 11.58
N LEU A 147 10.64 3.06 11.09
CA LEU A 147 9.30 3.42 11.58
C LEU A 147 9.26 3.74 13.09
N ASP A 148 10.32 4.34 13.63
CA ASP A 148 10.51 4.60 15.06
C ASP A 148 9.97 5.96 15.52
N GLY A 149 9.39 6.75 14.62
CA GLY A 149 8.87 8.07 14.94
C GLY A 149 7.88 8.58 13.89
N ILE A 150 7.18 9.66 14.26
CA ILE A 150 6.33 10.41 13.33
C ILE A 150 7.18 11.54 12.76
N ILE A 151 7.38 11.52 11.45
CA ILE A 151 8.14 12.53 10.72
C ILE A 151 7.16 13.56 10.15
N PRO A 152 7.28 14.84 10.55
CA PRO A 152 6.45 15.88 9.97
C PRO A 152 6.81 16.10 8.50
N GLU A 153 5.80 16.47 7.70
CA GLU A 153 6.07 16.91 6.34
C GLU A 153 6.95 18.15 6.35
N PRO A 154 7.98 18.23 5.48
CA PRO A 154 8.78 19.43 5.37
C PRO A 154 7.93 20.64 4.97
N HIS A 155 8.05 21.73 5.72
CA HIS A 155 7.48 23.01 5.33
C HIS A 155 8.43 23.69 4.35
N LEU A 156 7.93 24.07 3.17
CA LEU A 156 8.63 24.91 2.21
C LEU A 156 8.45 26.39 2.56
#